data_99c85b8343f98555cdeb22023ee8975c
#
_entry.id   99c85b8343f98555cdeb22023ee8975c
#
_cell.length_a   1.000
_cell.length_b   1.000
_cell.length_c   1.000
_cell.angle_alpha   90.00
_cell.angle_beta   90.00
_cell.angle_gamma   90.00
#
_symmetry.space_group_name_H-M   'P 1'
#
loop_
_entity.id
_entity.type
_entity.pdbx_description
1 polymer ?
#
loop_
_entity_poly.entity_id
_entity_poly.type
_entity_poly.pdbx_seq_one_letter_code
_entity_poly.pdbx_strand_id
1 'polypeptide(L)'
;LIMDNPFIGLDAVTRELLYTVLEKLAQLASLQIVLVLSMLDDIPSFITHVVPVDNKTVGEKMPRAAYLQAFREQDALRAEADAASLGELQQRIAGLPYENTNFTSDEVVRLNKVSIRYGDRTILKELDWTVMRGQKWALSGENGAGKSTLLSLVCADNPQSYACDIRLFGRKRGTGESIWEIKKHIGYVSPEMHRAYLKNLPAIEIVASGLHDSIGLYKKPRPDQMSICEWWMDIFGIGHLAQQTFLKLSSGEQRLVLLARAFVKDPELLILDEPLHGLDMT
;
A
#
# COMPACT_ATOMS: atom_id res chain seq x y z
N LEU A 1 -2.52 -27.15 16.15
CA LEU A 1 -2.87 -25.77 15.90
C LEU A 1 -2.46 -25.40 14.47
N ILE A 2 -3.41 -24.93 13.67
CA ILE A 2 -3.14 -24.42 12.32
C ILE A 2 -3.55 -22.96 12.29
N MET A 3 -2.68 -22.08 11.80
CA MET A 3 -2.93 -20.64 11.68
C MET A 3 -2.48 -20.16 10.30
N ASP A 4 -3.32 -19.40 9.64
CA ASP A 4 -3.05 -18.81 8.34
C ASP A 4 -2.73 -17.32 8.51
N ASN A 5 -1.53 -16.94 8.14
CA ASN A 5 -1.01 -15.57 8.18
C ASN A 5 -1.32 -14.83 9.51
N PRO A 6 -1.00 -15.41 10.69
CA PRO A 6 -1.46 -14.89 11.98
C PRO A 6 -0.87 -13.55 12.36
N PHE A 7 0.20 -13.09 11.68
CA PHE A 7 0.92 -11.85 11.98
C PHE A 7 0.44 -10.66 11.15
N ILE A 8 -0.42 -10.90 10.16
CA ILE A 8 -0.91 -9.85 9.26
C ILE A 8 -1.82 -8.86 10.02
N GLY A 9 -1.58 -7.56 9.82
CA GLY A 9 -2.37 -6.49 10.43
C GLY A 9 -2.10 -6.25 11.92
N LEU A 10 -1.16 -6.97 12.52
CA LEU A 10 -0.72 -6.72 13.89
C LEU A 10 0.34 -5.61 13.93
N ASP A 11 0.22 -4.72 14.93
CA ASP A 11 1.31 -3.80 15.27
C ASP A 11 2.48 -4.55 15.92
N ALA A 12 3.63 -3.88 16.07
CA ALA A 12 4.85 -4.48 16.57
C ALA A 12 4.69 -5.10 17.97
N VAL A 13 3.94 -4.43 18.87
CA VAL A 13 3.72 -4.89 20.25
C VAL A 13 2.85 -6.15 20.27
N THR A 14 1.75 -6.13 19.53
CA THR A 14 0.81 -7.27 19.44
C THR A 14 1.47 -8.46 18.73
N ARG A 15 2.30 -8.21 17.71
CA ARG A 15 3.08 -9.23 17.02
C ARG A 15 4.05 -9.92 17.99
N GLU A 16 4.84 -9.16 18.76
CA GLU A 16 5.79 -9.67 19.74
C GLU A 16 5.09 -10.51 20.83
N LEU A 17 3.93 -10.03 21.30
CA LEU A 17 3.12 -10.79 22.24
C LEU A 17 2.67 -12.14 21.65
N LEU A 18 2.20 -12.15 20.41
CA LEU A 18 1.77 -13.39 19.74
C LEU A 18 2.96 -14.34 19.53
N TYR A 19 4.14 -13.84 19.14
CA TYR A 19 5.35 -14.65 19.07
C TYR A 19 5.66 -15.30 20.40
N THR A 20 5.65 -14.54 21.50
CA THR A 20 5.93 -15.05 22.85
C THR A 20 4.94 -16.13 23.27
N VAL A 21 3.65 -15.93 22.98
CA VAL A 21 2.61 -16.92 23.29
C VAL A 21 2.82 -18.20 22.47
N LEU A 22 3.05 -18.09 21.17
CA LEU A 22 3.28 -19.25 20.29
C LEU A 22 4.56 -20.01 20.67
N GLU A 23 5.62 -19.32 21.04
CA GLU A 23 6.86 -19.93 21.50
C GLU A 23 6.64 -20.75 22.77
N LYS A 24 5.91 -20.21 23.75
CA LYS A 24 5.53 -20.93 24.98
C LYS A 24 4.66 -22.16 24.67
N LEU A 25 3.70 -22.01 23.74
CA LEU A 25 2.86 -23.12 23.31
C LEU A 25 3.67 -24.20 22.58
N ALA A 26 4.67 -23.83 21.79
CA ALA A 26 5.54 -24.77 21.07
C ALA A 26 6.42 -25.60 22.01
N GLN A 27 6.69 -25.10 23.22
CA GLN A 27 7.41 -25.85 24.27
C GLN A 27 6.56 -26.89 24.95
N LEU A 28 5.23 -26.85 24.81
CA LEU A 28 4.33 -27.88 25.32
C LEU A 28 4.46 -29.14 24.46
N ALA A 29 4.92 -30.23 25.04
CA ALA A 29 5.37 -31.45 24.34
C ALA A 29 4.35 -32.14 23.43
N SER A 30 3.06 -31.80 23.53
CA SER A 30 1.97 -32.44 22.77
C SER A 30 1.39 -31.60 21.64
N LEU A 31 1.83 -30.35 21.47
CA LEU A 31 1.22 -29.44 20.49
C LEU A 31 2.03 -29.37 19.21
N GLN A 32 1.43 -29.79 18.08
CA GLN A 32 1.95 -29.52 16.76
C GLN A 32 1.40 -28.18 16.28
N ILE A 33 2.28 -27.31 15.75
CA ILE A 33 1.94 -26.01 15.21
C ILE A 33 2.26 -26.01 13.72
N VAL A 34 1.29 -25.61 12.90
CA VAL A 34 1.45 -25.33 11.48
C VAL A 34 1.08 -23.87 11.25
N LEU A 35 2.04 -23.10 10.74
CA LEU A 35 1.82 -21.72 10.31
C LEU A 35 1.87 -21.67 8.79
N VAL A 36 0.87 -21.08 8.18
CA VAL A 36 0.90 -20.68 6.78
C VAL A 36 1.35 -19.23 6.76
N LEU A 37 2.43 -18.91 6.07
CA LEU A 37 3.08 -17.61 6.11
C LEU A 37 3.41 -17.16 4.68
N SER A 38 3.15 -15.90 4.38
CA SER A 38 3.47 -15.29 3.08
C SER A 38 4.81 -14.55 3.12
N MET A 39 5.34 -14.23 4.31
CA MET A 39 6.58 -13.47 4.47
C MET A 39 7.62 -14.27 5.26
N LEU A 40 8.85 -14.17 4.81
CA LEU A 40 9.99 -14.86 5.42
C LEU A 40 10.31 -14.38 6.83
N ASP A 41 10.23 -13.08 7.03
CA ASP A 41 10.50 -12.44 8.33
C ASP A 41 9.48 -12.86 9.40
N ASP A 42 8.37 -13.47 8.98
CA ASP A 42 7.34 -13.98 9.87
C ASP A 42 7.60 -15.43 10.35
N ILE A 43 8.67 -16.11 9.86
CA ILE A 43 8.97 -17.49 10.30
C ILE A 43 9.61 -17.48 11.69
N PRO A 44 8.86 -17.84 12.76
CA PRO A 44 9.38 -17.79 14.13
C PRO A 44 10.57 -18.72 14.36
N SER A 45 11.38 -18.41 15.37
CA SER A 45 12.57 -19.20 15.73
C SER A 45 12.25 -20.63 16.18
N PHE A 46 11.08 -20.84 16.78
CA PHE A 46 10.62 -22.16 17.25
C PHE A 46 10.14 -23.10 16.12
N ILE A 47 9.94 -22.60 14.90
CA ILE A 47 9.62 -23.43 13.73
C ILE A 47 10.84 -24.25 13.35
N THR A 48 10.65 -25.55 13.26
CA THR A 48 11.73 -26.51 12.99
C THR A 48 11.93 -26.81 11.50
N HIS A 49 10.83 -26.85 10.74
CA HIS A 49 10.83 -27.23 9.33
C HIS A 49 9.93 -26.30 8.53
N VAL A 50 10.29 -26.14 7.25
CA VAL A 50 9.52 -25.37 6.27
C VAL A 50 9.21 -26.27 5.07
N VAL A 51 8.03 -26.10 4.51
CA VAL A 51 7.61 -26.67 3.23
C VAL A 51 7.29 -25.48 2.33
N PRO A 52 8.13 -25.16 1.33
CA PRO A 52 7.82 -24.10 0.39
C PRO A 52 6.66 -24.50 -0.53
N VAL A 53 5.81 -23.55 -0.85
CA VAL A 53 4.74 -23.73 -1.85
C VAL A 53 4.91 -22.60 -2.87
N ASP A 54 5.26 -22.96 -4.09
CA ASP A 54 5.49 -22.02 -5.19
C ASP A 54 4.85 -22.52 -6.49
N ASN A 55 4.29 -21.61 -7.28
CA ASN A 55 3.68 -21.93 -8.57
C ASN A 55 2.71 -23.13 -8.52
N LYS A 56 1.87 -23.21 -7.47
CA LYS A 56 0.91 -24.29 -7.21
C LYS A 56 1.57 -25.66 -6.98
N THR A 57 2.86 -25.68 -6.70
CA THR A 57 3.65 -26.87 -6.42
C THR A 57 4.10 -26.86 -4.97
N VAL A 58 3.94 -27.98 -4.29
CA VAL A 58 4.43 -28.18 -2.92
C VAL A 58 5.85 -28.74 -3.01
N GLY A 59 6.81 -28.00 -2.46
CA GLY A 59 8.21 -28.40 -2.45
C GLY A 59 8.53 -29.41 -1.35
N GLU A 60 9.80 -29.80 -1.26
CA GLU A 60 10.27 -30.74 -0.25
C GLU A 60 10.37 -30.07 1.13
N LYS A 61 10.05 -30.87 2.15
CA LYS A 61 10.25 -30.47 3.54
C LYS A 61 11.74 -30.31 3.85
N MET A 62 12.12 -29.18 4.39
CA MET A 62 13.50 -28.91 4.79
C MET A 62 13.61 -28.24 6.17
N PRO A 63 14.77 -28.35 6.86
CA PRO A 63 15.02 -27.63 8.10
C PRO A 63 14.90 -26.11 7.88
N ARG A 64 14.33 -25.39 8.86
CA ARG A 64 14.19 -23.92 8.81
C ARG A 64 15.50 -23.21 8.46
N ALA A 65 16.62 -23.62 9.07
CA ALA A 65 17.91 -22.98 8.82
C ALA A 65 18.37 -23.10 7.36
N ALA A 66 18.20 -24.30 6.76
CA ALA A 66 18.52 -24.53 5.35
C ALA A 66 17.63 -23.69 4.42
N TYR A 67 16.33 -23.62 4.71
CA TYR A 67 15.40 -22.78 3.94
C TYR A 67 15.80 -21.31 3.97
N LEU A 68 16.07 -20.75 5.16
CA LEU A 68 16.47 -19.35 5.30
C LEU A 68 17.79 -19.01 4.62
N GLN A 69 18.75 -19.97 4.60
CA GLN A 69 20.00 -19.79 3.89
C GLN A 69 19.79 -19.77 2.37
N ALA A 70 19.08 -20.76 1.82
CA ALA A 70 18.79 -20.84 0.40
C ALA A 70 18.03 -19.59 -0.10
N PHE A 71 17.09 -19.10 0.70
CA PHE A 71 16.35 -17.90 0.35
C PHE A 71 17.25 -16.65 0.31
N ARG A 72 18.11 -16.45 1.32
CA ARG A 72 19.05 -15.31 1.33
C ARG A 72 19.99 -15.29 0.13
N GLU A 73 20.46 -16.48 -0.29
CA GLU A 73 21.29 -16.61 -1.48
C GLU A 73 20.52 -16.24 -2.76
N GLN A 74 19.28 -16.68 -2.85
CA GLN A 74 18.40 -16.34 -3.98
C GLN A 74 18.00 -14.86 -4.00
N ASP A 75 17.72 -14.26 -2.83
CA ASP A 75 17.35 -12.86 -2.67
C ASP A 75 18.50 -11.93 -3.05
N ALA A 76 19.73 -12.29 -2.67
CA ALA A 76 20.93 -11.56 -3.09
C ALA A 76 21.12 -11.55 -4.62
N LEU A 77 20.90 -12.69 -5.28
CA LEU A 77 20.95 -12.79 -6.75
C LEU A 77 19.86 -11.96 -7.44
N ARG A 78 18.64 -11.95 -6.87
CA ARG A 78 17.54 -11.11 -7.37
C ARG A 78 17.86 -9.63 -7.21
N ALA A 79 18.37 -9.20 -6.05
CA ALA A 79 18.73 -7.81 -5.80
C ALA A 79 19.77 -7.27 -6.80
N GLU A 80 20.73 -8.10 -7.23
CA GLU A 80 21.68 -7.73 -8.29
C GLU A 80 21.01 -7.58 -9.67
N ALA A 81 20.08 -8.47 -10.01
CA ALA A 81 19.33 -8.39 -11.26
C ALA A 81 18.38 -7.17 -11.28
N ASP A 82 17.71 -6.89 -10.17
CA ASP A 82 16.81 -5.74 -10.00
C ASP A 82 17.57 -4.40 -10.08
N ALA A 83 18.79 -4.33 -9.55
CA ALA A 83 19.62 -3.13 -9.66
C ALA A 83 19.94 -2.77 -11.11
N ALA A 84 20.11 -3.76 -11.99
CA ALA A 84 20.33 -3.52 -13.41
C ALA A 84 19.05 -3.01 -14.12
N SER A 85 17.88 -3.46 -13.71
CA SER A 85 16.59 -3.06 -14.31
C SER A 85 16.09 -1.70 -13.83
N LEU A 86 16.52 -1.21 -12.67
CA LEU A 86 16.14 0.08 -12.12
C LEU A 86 16.46 1.27 -13.02
N GLY A 87 17.58 1.21 -13.75
CA GLY A 87 17.97 2.26 -14.69
C GLY A 87 17.02 2.38 -15.89
N GLU A 88 16.58 1.24 -16.42
CA GLU A 88 15.60 1.20 -17.51
C GLU A 88 14.23 1.67 -17.05
N LEU A 89 13.83 1.28 -15.85
CA LEU A 89 12.58 1.69 -15.22
C LEU A 89 12.54 3.22 -15.02
N GLN A 90 13.63 3.81 -14.52
CA GLN A 90 13.74 5.27 -14.36
C GLN A 90 13.61 6.01 -15.70
N GLN A 91 14.26 5.52 -16.77
CA GLN A 91 14.15 6.11 -18.10
C GLN A 91 12.72 6.00 -18.65
N ARG A 92 12.07 4.86 -18.45
CA ARG A 92 10.68 4.65 -18.85
C ARG A 92 9.74 5.60 -18.13
N ILE A 93 9.90 5.80 -16.81
CA ILE A 93 9.10 6.74 -16.00
C ILE A 93 9.33 8.19 -16.46
N ALA A 94 10.58 8.58 -16.72
CA ALA A 94 10.91 9.93 -17.19
C ALA A 94 10.34 10.25 -18.59
N GLY A 95 10.06 9.24 -19.40
CA GLY A 95 9.49 9.37 -20.74
C GLY A 95 7.96 9.50 -20.80
N LEU A 96 7.26 9.46 -19.66
CA LEU A 96 5.80 9.56 -19.64
C LEU A 96 5.33 10.97 -20.04
N PRO A 97 4.32 11.08 -20.92
CA PRO A 97 3.79 12.34 -21.39
C PRO A 97 2.79 12.94 -20.39
N TYR A 98 3.24 13.21 -19.16
CA TYR A 98 2.42 13.95 -18.21
C TYR A 98 2.47 15.44 -18.49
N GLU A 99 1.30 16.08 -18.48
CA GLU A 99 1.23 17.54 -18.44
C GLU A 99 1.78 17.98 -17.08
N ASN A 100 2.80 18.85 -17.07
CA ASN A 100 3.34 19.40 -15.84
C ASN A 100 2.20 20.05 -15.04
N THR A 101 1.95 19.56 -13.85
CA THR A 101 0.97 20.15 -12.94
C THR A 101 1.45 21.55 -12.56
N ASN A 102 0.58 22.57 -12.68
CA ASN A 102 0.89 23.96 -12.33
C ASN A 102 0.99 24.17 -10.81
N PHE A 103 1.36 23.12 -10.07
CA PHE A 103 1.54 23.20 -8.64
C PHE A 103 2.91 23.81 -8.31
N THR A 104 2.93 25.00 -7.75
CA THR A 104 4.15 25.80 -7.49
C THR A 104 4.56 25.86 -6.02
N SER A 105 3.73 25.35 -5.08
CA SER A 105 4.07 25.39 -3.67
C SER A 105 5.10 24.34 -3.27
N ASP A 106 6.08 24.71 -2.46
CA ASP A 106 7.03 23.78 -1.87
C ASP A 106 6.40 22.99 -0.71
N GLU A 107 5.38 23.56 -0.05
CA GLU A 107 4.62 22.90 1.02
C GLU A 107 3.49 22.05 0.39
N VAL A 108 3.57 20.72 0.54
CA VAL A 108 2.54 19.78 0.09
C VAL A 108 1.44 19.65 1.14
N VAL A 109 1.82 19.47 2.40
CA VAL A 109 0.91 19.37 3.55
C VAL A 109 1.44 20.25 4.66
N ARG A 110 0.55 21.03 5.29
CA ARG A 110 0.84 21.74 6.53
C ARG A 110 -0.34 21.66 7.49
N LEU A 111 -0.08 21.12 8.65
CA LEU A 111 -0.97 21.10 9.81
C LEU A 111 -0.37 21.99 10.89
N ASN A 112 -1.17 22.88 11.46
CA ASN A 112 -0.74 23.79 12.51
C ASN A 112 -1.65 23.61 13.73
N LYS A 113 -1.09 23.09 14.83
CA LYS A 113 -1.76 22.78 16.11
C LYS A 113 -3.08 22.06 15.95
N VAL A 114 -3.11 21.08 15.03
CA VAL A 114 -4.32 20.33 14.71
C VAL A 114 -4.67 19.38 15.85
N SER A 115 -5.90 19.47 16.33
CA SER A 115 -6.45 18.54 17.32
C SER A 115 -7.73 17.93 16.81
N ILE A 116 -7.85 16.60 16.91
CA ILE A 116 -9.04 15.83 16.49
C ILE A 116 -9.58 15.07 17.68
N ARG A 117 -10.89 15.18 17.90
CA ARG A 117 -11.60 14.51 18.98
C ARG A 117 -12.86 13.83 18.47
N TYR A 118 -13.15 12.65 19.00
CA TYR A 118 -14.42 11.95 18.80
C TYR A 118 -15.05 11.69 20.16
N GLY A 119 -16.10 12.43 20.49
CA GLY A 119 -16.66 12.47 21.85
C GLY A 119 -15.60 12.94 22.86
N ASP A 120 -15.38 12.16 23.90
CA ASP A 120 -14.39 12.44 24.93
C ASP A 120 -12.97 11.98 24.58
N ARG A 121 -12.81 11.23 23.50
CA ARG A 121 -11.51 10.69 23.08
C ARG A 121 -10.78 11.66 22.16
N THR A 122 -9.60 12.12 22.60
CA THR A 122 -8.67 12.87 21.75
C THR A 122 -7.82 11.86 20.95
N ILE A 123 -7.82 11.97 19.63
CA ILE A 123 -7.04 11.13 18.72
C ILE A 123 -5.75 11.83 18.32
N LEU A 124 -5.83 13.12 17.93
CA LEU A 124 -4.68 13.96 17.64
C LEU A 124 -4.73 15.17 18.56
N LYS A 125 -3.57 15.57 19.10
CA LYS A 125 -3.48 16.69 20.04
C LYS A 125 -2.37 17.64 19.60
N GLU A 126 -2.75 18.88 19.29
CA GLU A 126 -1.85 19.99 18.95
C GLU A 126 -0.73 19.60 17.96
N LEU A 127 -1.11 18.85 16.92
CA LEU A 127 -0.16 18.33 15.94
C LEU A 127 0.31 19.44 15.00
N ASP A 128 1.59 19.70 14.99
CA ASP A 128 2.30 20.46 13.97
C ASP A 128 3.02 19.51 13.03
N TRP A 129 2.73 19.57 11.74
CA TRP A 129 3.37 18.71 10.75
C TRP A 129 3.42 19.40 9.38
N THR A 130 4.59 19.37 8.76
CA THR A 130 4.80 19.92 7.42
C THR A 130 5.50 18.89 6.55
N VAL A 131 4.95 18.67 5.37
CA VAL A 131 5.55 17.84 4.31
C VAL A 131 5.94 18.75 3.16
N MET A 132 7.23 18.75 2.84
CA MET A 132 7.77 19.51 1.71
C MET A 132 7.84 18.63 0.46
N ARG A 133 7.83 19.27 -0.71
CA ARG A 133 8.03 18.59 -2.00
C ARG A 133 9.30 17.74 -1.99
N GLY A 134 9.22 16.53 -2.51
CA GLY A 134 10.33 15.59 -2.60
C GLY A 134 10.67 14.84 -1.31
N GLN A 135 10.06 15.18 -0.17
CA GLN A 135 10.24 14.41 1.06
C GLN A 135 9.50 13.08 1.00
N LYS A 136 10.08 12.08 1.66
CA LYS A 136 9.51 10.74 1.83
C LYS A 136 9.36 10.47 3.32
N TRP A 137 8.14 10.14 3.75
CA TRP A 137 7.79 9.97 5.15
C TRP A 137 7.27 8.57 5.43
N ALA A 138 7.69 7.98 6.55
CA ALA A 138 7.10 6.78 7.10
C ALA A 138 6.30 7.15 8.36
N LEU A 139 4.99 6.82 8.35
CA LEU A 139 4.14 6.95 9.53
C LEU A 139 4.11 5.61 10.26
N SER A 140 4.74 5.57 11.43
CA SER A 140 4.80 4.38 12.29
C SER A 140 4.08 4.62 13.60
N GLY A 141 3.56 3.58 14.22
CA GLY A 141 2.88 3.62 15.52
C GLY A 141 1.95 2.44 15.72
N GLU A 142 1.52 2.23 16.95
CA GLU A 142 0.59 1.17 17.34
C GLU A 142 -0.78 1.30 16.65
N ASN A 143 -1.55 0.21 16.64
CA ASN A 143 -2.92 0.23 16.17
C ASN A 143 -3.75 1.17 17.06
N GLY A 144 -4.54 2.06 16.43
CA GLY A 144 -5.29 3.08 17.16
C GLY A 144 -4.51 4.35 17.53
N ALA A 145 -3.23 4.48 17.17
CA ALA A 145 -2.43 5.70 17.41
C ALA A 145 -2.87 6.93 16.60
N GLY A 146 -3.87 6.81 15.72
CA GLY A 146 -4.40 7.92 14.95
C GLY A 146 -3.83 8.07 13.54
N LYS A 147 -3.04 7.11 13.04
CA LYS A 147 -2.47 7.13 11.68
C LYS A 147 -3.53 7.35 10.60
N SER A 148 -4.58 6.53 10.59
CA SER A 148 -5.68 6.64 9.61
C SER A 148 -6.46 7.96 9.77
N THR A 149 -6.59 8.48 11.00
CA THR A 149 -7.19 9.79 11.24
C THR A 149 -6.34 10.91 10.63
N LEU A 150 -5.02 10.85 10.80
CA LEU A 150 -4.08 11.79 10.17
C LEU A 150 -4.19 11.72 8.65
N LEU A 151 -4.16 10.52 8.06
CA LEU A 151 -4.30 10.35 6.61
C LEU A 151 -5.65 10.87 6.10
N SER A 152 -6.75 10.68 6.83
CA SER A 152 -8.07 11.18 6.44
C SER A 152 -8.13 12.72 6.40
N LEU A 153 -7.33 13.43 7.23
CA LEU A 153 -7.20 14.89 7.15
C LEU A 153 -6.48 15.32 5.87
N VAL A 154 -5.42 14.61 5.51
CA VAL A 154 -4.63 14.90 4.29
C VAL A 154 -5.42 14.57 3.03
N CYS A 155 -6.16 13.45 3.01
CA CYS A 155 -7.03 13.05 1.90
C CYS A 155 -8.30 13.91 1.79
N ALA A 156 -8.49 14.89 2.70
CA ALA A 156 -9.66 15.74 2.76
C ALA A 156 -10.99 14.99 3.03
N ASP A 157 -10.92 13.78 3.57
CA ASP A 157 -12.09 12.93 3.87
C ASP A 157 -12.64 13.16 5.30
N ASN A 158 -11.88 13.82 6.16
CA ASN A 158 -12.29 14.11 7.54
C ASN A 158 -13.05 15.43 7.63
N PRO A 159 -14.34 15.43 8.07
CA PRO A 159 -15.12 16.66 8.19
C PRO A 159 -14.53 17.68 9.16
N GLN A 160 -13.82 17.24 10.21
CA GLN A 160 -13.18 18.14 11.16
C GLN A 160 -12.01 18.94 10.54
N SER A 161 -11.54 18.56 9.35
CA SER A 161 -10.49 19.30 8.63
C SER A 161 -10.85 20.78 8.37
N TYR A 162 -12.14 21.09 8.24
CA TYR A 162 -12.61 22.47 8.02
C TYR A 162 -12.50 23.36 9.26
N ALA A 163 -12.48 22.77 10.45
CA ALA A 163 -12.33 23.51 11.72
C ALA A 163 -10.85 23.65 12.14
N CYS A 164 -9.93 23.05 11.40
CA CYS A 164 -8.51 23.03 11.71
C CYS A 164 -7.71 23.95 10.77
N ASP A 165 -6.53 24.39 11.22
CA ASP A 165 -5.59 25.10 10.35
C ASP A 165 -4.75 24.10 9.54
N ILE A 166 -5.31 23.70 8.42
CA ILE A 166 -4.74 22.74 7.47
C ILE A 166 -4.55 23.43 6.13
N ARG A 167 -3.36 23.26 5.55
CA ARG A 167 -3.08 23.64 4.18
C ARG A 167 -2.66 22.40 3.38
N LEU A 168 -3.26 22.23 2.23
CA LEU A 168 -2.93 21.18 1.28
C LEU A 168 -2.56 21.82 -0.05
N PHE A 169 -1.41 21.45 -0.58
CA PHE A 169 -0.91 22.01 -1.85
C PHE A 169 -0.88 23.55 -1.85
N GLY A 170 -0.43 24.15 -0.74
CA GLY A 170 -0.35 25.58 -0.55
C GLY A 170 -1.68 26.31 -0.27
N ARG A 171 -2.84 25.64 -0.37
CA ARG A 171 -4.17 26.22 -0.11
C ARG A 171 -4.70 25.84 1.25
N LYS A 172 -5.26 26.82 1.97
CA LYS A 172 -5.94 26.56 3.25
C LYS A 172 -7.26 25.84 3.01
N ARG A 173 -7.57 24.83 3.85
CA ARG A 173 -8.86 24.14 3.82
C ARG A 173 -10.02 25.08 4.17
N GLY A 174 -11.13 24.95 3.43
CA GLY A 174 -12.34 25.75 3.65
C GLY A 174 -12.32 27.13 2.98
N THR A 175 -11.42 27.37 2.01
CA THR A 175 -11.36 28.66 1.28
C THR A 175 -12.02 28.60 -0.10
N GLY A 176 -12.90 27.59 -0.34
CA GLY A 176 -13.68 27.45 -1.57
C GLY A 176 -13.17 26.36 -2.52
N GLU A 177 -12.11 25.65 -2.14
CA GLU A 177 -11.62 24.49 -2.90
C GLU A 177 -12.59 23.31 -2.78
N SER A 178 -12.77 22.56 -3.86
CA SER A 178 -13.51 21.32 -3.83
C SER A 178 -12.63 20.15 -3.36
N ILE A 179 -13.25 19.13 -2.76
CA ILE A 179 -12.56 17.88 -2.39
C ILE A 179 -11.93 17.24 -3.63
N TRP A 180 -12.57 17.32 -4.78
CA TRP A 180 -12.09 16.78 -6.04
C TRP A 180 -10.84 17.47 -6.56
N GLU A 181 -10.71 18.78 -6.35
CA GLU A 181 -9.48 19.53 -6.69
C GLU A 181 -8.31 19.02 -5.86
N ILE A 182 -8.51 18.75 -4.58
CA ILE A 182 -7.46 18.21 -3.71
C ILE A 182 -7.12 16.76 -4.12
N LYS A 183 -8.12 15.93 -4.33
CA LYS A 183 -7.92 14.51 -4.67
C LYS A 183 -7.22 14.29 -6.00
N LYS A 184 -7.28 15.24 -6.93
CA LYS A 184 -6.47 15.19 -8.16
C LYS A 184 -4.97 15.08 -7.89
N HIS A 185 -4.50 15.71 -6.82
CA HIS A 185 -3.09 15.75 -6.45
C HIS A 185 -2.64 14.57 -5.59
N ILE A 186 -3.56 13.68 -5.16
CA ILE A 186 -3.28 12.61 -4.21
C ILE A 186 -3.53 11.25 -4.84
N GLY A 187 -2.50 10.42 -4.96
CA GLY A 187 -2.64 8.98 -5.17
C GLY A 187 -2.81 8.30 -3.81
N TYR A 188 -3.87 7.49 -3.66
CA TYR A 188 -4.17 6.85 -2.39
C TYR A 188 -4.48 5.37 -2.57
N VAL A 189 -3.82 4.54 -1.75
CA VAL A 189 -4.08 3.11 -1.65
C VAL A 189 -4.15 2.72 -0.18
N SER A 190 -5.20 1.99 0.20
CA SER A 190 -5.37 1.45 1.55
C SER A 190 -6.10 0.11 1.53
N PRO A 191 -6.01 -0.68 2.60
CA PRO A 191 -6.77 -1.91 2.76
C PRO A 191 -8.29 -1.68 2.71
N GLU A 192 -8.78 -0.55 3.25
CA GLU A 192 -10.19 -0.17 3.20
C GLU A 192 -10.65 0.06 1.77
N MET A 193 -9.86 0.79 0.99
CA MET A 193 -10.15 1.03 -0.43
C MET A 193 -10.17 -0.28 -1.21
N HIS A 194 -9.25 -1.19 -0.96
CA HIS A 194 -9.23 -2.51 -1.60
C HIS A 194 -10.52 -3.29 -1.28
N ARG A 195 -10.94 -3.36 -0.02
CA ARG A 195 -12.17 -4.03 0.40
C ARG A 195 -13.44 -3.39 -0.17
N ALA A 196 -13.43 -2.07 -0.35
CA ALA A 196 -14.57 -1.32 -0.89
C ALA A 196 -14.68 -1.39 -2.42
N TYR A 197 -13.62 -1.82 -3.12
CA TYR A 197 -13.59 -1.82 -4.57
C TYR A 197 -14.23 -3.08 -5.17
N LEU A 198 -15.57 -3.14 -5.12
CA LEU A 198 -16.37 -4.29 -5.55
C LEU A 198 -16.94 -4.11 -6.97
N LYS A 199 -16.15 -3.56 -7.90
CA LYS A 199 -16.57 -3.33 -9.29
C LYS A 199 -16.17 -4.50 -10.19
N ASN A 200 -17.16 -5.02 -10.91
CA ASN A 200 -16.96 -6.10 -11.89
C ASN A 200 -16.56 -5.52 -13.25
N LEU A 201 -15.38 -4.90 -13.29
CA LEU A 201 -14.81 -4.24 -14.47
C LEU A 201 -13.47 -4.89 -14.84
N PRO A 202 -13.01 -4.77 -16.10
CA PRO A 202 -11.65 -5.13 -16.49
C PRO A 202 -10.62 -4.35 -15.68
N ALA A 203 -9.47 -4.98 -15.40
CA ALA A 203 -8.40 -4.36 -14.61
C ALA A 203 -7.94 -3.01 -15.17
N ILE A 204 -7.82 -2.89 -16.49
CA ILE A 204 -7.45 -1.63 -17.16
C ILE A 204 -8.45 -0.50 -16.91
N GLU A 205 -9.76 -0.81 -16.82
CA GLU A 205 -10.79 0.18 -16.51
C GLU A 205 -10.73 0.63 -15.05
N ILE A 206 -10.30 -0.28 -14.15
CA ILE A 206 -10.02 0.09 -12.76
C ILE A 206 -8.86 1.08 -12.70
N VAL A 207 -7.76 0.81 -13.41
CA VAL A 207 -6.62 1.74 -13.50
C VAL A 207 -7.08 3.08 -14.05
N ALA A 208 -7.81 3.09 -15.16
CA ALA A 208 -8.31 4.30 -15.81
C ALA A 208 -9.26 5.13 -14.92
N SER A 209 -9.99 4.50 -14.01
CA SER A 209 -10.83 5.21 -13.02
C SER A 209 -10.02 6.13 -12.09
N GLY A 210 -8.71 5.87 -11.94
CA GLY A 210 -7.78 6.70 -11.19
C GLY A 210 -7.59 8.10 -11.77
N LEU A 211 -7.74 8.28 -13.07
CA LEU A 211 -7.68 9.59 -13.74
C LEU A 211 -8.73 10.59 -13.21
N HIS A 212 -9.82 10.08 -12.65
CA HIS A 212 -10.93 10.87 -12.15
C HIS A 212 -11.26 10.61 -10.67
N ASP A 213 -10.44 9.83 -9.97
CA ASP A 213 -10.66 9.42 -8.56
C ASP A 213 -12.00 8.77 -8.28
N SER A 214 -12.62 8.16 -9.27
CA SER A 214 -13.92 7.51 -9.15
C SER A 214 -13.78 6.02 -8.78
N ILE A 215 -14.75 5.49 -8.03
CA ILE A 215 -14.90 4.03 -7.83
C ILE A 215 -15.69 3.48 -9.01
N GLY A 216 -14.97 3.03 -10.02
CA GLY A 216 -15.50 2.60 -11.31
C GLY A 216 -15.33 3.66 -12.41
N LEU A 217 -15.46 3.23 -13.65
CA LEU A 217 -15.23 4.07 -14.82
C LEU A 217 -16.56 4.67 -15.31
N TYR A 218 -16.72 5.98 -15.11
CA TYR A 218 -17.93 6.72 -15.53
C TYR A 218 -17.70 7.59 -16.75
N LYS A 219 -16.45 7.84 -17.12
CA LYS A 219 -16.06 8.60 -18.30
C LYS A 219 -15.06 7.78 -19.10
N LYS A 220 -15.33 7.61 -20.38
CA LYS A 220 -14.43 6.87 -21.28
C LYS A 220 -13.11 7.64 -21.41
N PRO A 221 -11.98 7.00 -21.10
CA PRO A 221 -10.66 7.62 -21.27
C PRO A 221 -10.37 7.90 -22.75
N ARG A 222 -9.59 8.94 -23.01
CA ARG A 222 -9.01 9.19 -24.33
C ARG A 222 -7.96 8.13 -24.68
N PRO A 223 -7.62 7.95 -25.96
CA PRO A 223 -6.59 6.97 -26.34
C PRO A 223 -5.22 7.21 -25.69
N ASP A 224 -4.80 8.47 -25.57
CA ASP A 224 -3.56 8.86 -24.86
C ASP A 224 -3.59 8.47 -23.37
N GLN A 225 -4.71 8.65 -22.71
CA GLN A 225 -4.92 8.25 -21.33
C GLN A 225 -4.93 6.71 -21.15
N MET A 226 -5.49 5.99 -22.11
CA MET A 226 -5.44 4.52 -22.09
C MET A 226 -4.01 4.00 -22.24
N SER A 227 -3.20 4.59 -23.11
CA SER A 227 -1.79 4.23 -23.26
C SER A 227 -1.00 4.43 -21.96
N ILE A 228 -1.30 5.48 -21.17
CA ILE A 228 -0.71 5.69 -19.86
C ILE A 228 -1.14 4.58 -18.88
N CYS A 229 -2.42 4.18 -18.92
CA CYS A 229 -2.91 3.07 -18.07
C CYS A 229 -2.21 1.75 -18.40
N GLU A 230 -2.10 1.40 -19.68
CA GLU A 230 -1.39 0.21 -20.17
C GLU A 230 0.07 0.23 -19.71
N TRP A 231 0.72 1.38 -19.85
CA TRP A 231 2.09 1.55 -19.44
C TRP A 231 2.32 1.33 -17.94
N TRP A 232 1.44 1.87 -17.08
CA TRP A 232 1.54 1.61 -15.64
C TRP A 232 1.27 0.14 -15.29
N MET A 233 0.35 -0.51 -16.00
CA MET A 233 0.13 -1.95 -15.83
C MET A 233 1.37 -2.77 -16.22
N ASP A 234 2.07 -2.37 -17.28
CA ASP A 234 3.32 -3.01 -17.71
C ASP A 234 4.46 -2.79 -16.70
N ILE A 235 4.56 -1.59 -16.11
CA ILE A 235 5.53 -1.30 -15.06
C ILE A 235 5.34 -2.22 -13.84
N PHE A 236 4.09 -2.46 -13.46
CA PHE A 236 3.78 -3.38 -12.35
C PHE A 236 3.74 -4.87 -12.75
N GLY A 237 4.13 -5.21 -13.99
CA GLY A 237 4.14 -6.59 -14.49
C GLY A 237 2.78 -7.22 -14.69
N ILE A 238 1.71 -6.42 -14.68
CA ILE A 238 0.30 -6.87 -14.75
C ILE A 238 -0.39 -6.55 -16.08
N GLY A 239 0.35 -6.18 -17.12
CA GLY A 239 -0.20 -5.87 -18.45
C GLY A 239 -1.05 -7.00 -19.02
N HIS A 240 -0.63 -8.25 -18.78
CA HIS A 240 -1.36 -9.46 -19.21
C HIS A 240 -2.73 -9.62 -18.54
N LEU A 241 -3.01 -8.91 -17.46
CA LEU A 241 -4.28 -8.92 -16.70
C LEU A 241 -5.26 -7.84 -17.18
N ALA A 242 -4.86 -6.97 -18.11
CA ALA A 242 -5.61 -5.77 -18.49
C ALA A 242 -7.10 -6.01 -18.78
N GLN A 243 -7.41 -7.08 -19.50
CA GLN A 243 -8.78 -7.45 -19.87
C GLN A 243 -9.45 -8.42 -18.89
N GLN A 244 -8.74 -8.88 -17.86
CA GLN A 244 -9.33 -9.76 -16.86
C GLN A 244 -10.20 -8.96 -15.89
N THR A 245 -11.28 -9.59 -15.44
CA THR A 245 -12.19 -8.99 -14.46
C THR A 245 -11.49 -8.84 -13.11
N PHE A 246 -11.48 -7.65 -12.56
CA PHE A 246 -10.79 -7.31 -11.30
C PHE A 246 -11.15 -8.27 -10.15
N LEU A 247 -12.43 -8.59 -9.97
CA LEU A 247 -12.88 -9.49 -8.89
C LEU A 247 -12.46 -10.95 -9.05
N LYS A 248 -11.92 -11.34 -10.22
CA LYS A 248 -11.38 -12.68 -10.46
C LYS A 248 -9.87 -12.77 -10.24
N LEU A 249 -9.22 -11.64 -10.06
CA LEU A 249 -7.80 -11.56 -9.78
C LEU A 249 -7.50 -12.00 -8.34
N SER A 250 -6.30 -12.51 -8.11
CA SER A 250 -5.80 -12.76 -6.76
C SER A 250 -5.72 -11.46 -5.95
N SER A 251 -5.67 -11.56 -4.63
CA SER A 251 -5.55 -10.38 -3.75
C SER A 251 -4.33 -9.52 -4.06
N GLY A 252 -3.19 -10.16 -4.37
CA GLY A 252 -1.96 -9.48 -4.76
C GLY A 252 -2.11 -8.74 -6.10
N GLU A 253 -2.65 -9.42 -7.14
CA GLU A 253 -2.90 -8.80 -8.44
C GLU A 253 -3.87 -7.63 -8.34
N GLN A 254 -4.96 -7.76 -7.57
CA GLN A 254 -5.90 -6.66 -7.31
C GLN A 254 -5.19 -5.45 -6.69
N ARG A 255 -4.26 -5.68 -5.77
CA ARG A 255 -3.49 -4.62 -5.12
C ARG A 255 -2.55 -3.92 -6.09
N LEU A 256 -1.86 -4.66 -6.97
CA LEU A 256 -1.03 -4.08 -8.03
C LEU A 256 -1.87 -3.23 -9.00
N VAL A 257 -3.08 -3.67 -9.34
CA VAL A 257 -4.03 -2.86 -10.14
C VAL A 257 -4.41 -1.57 -9.42
N LEU A 258 -4.67 -1.61 -8.12
CA LEU A 258 -4.99 -0.41 -7.32
C LEU A 258 -3.78 0.51 -7.14
N LEU A 259 -2.56 -0.03 -7.09
CA LEU A 259 -1.33 0.75 -7.14
C LEU A 259 -1.21 1.47 -8.48
N ALA A 260 -1.33 0.77 -9.61
CA ALA A 260 -1.31 1.38 -10.94
C ALA A 260 -2.38 2.49 -11.06
N ARG A 261 -3.58 2.25 -10.50
CA ARG A 261 -4.65 3.25 -10.41
C ARG A 261 -4.24 4.51 -9.65
N ALA A 262 -3.47 4.38 -8.58
CA ALA A 262 -3.03 5.53 -7.79
C ALA A 262 -1.95 6.37 -8.52
N PHE A 263 -1.13 5.71 -9.34
CA PHE A 263 -0.06 6.36 -10.10
C PHE A 263 -0.52 7.00 -11.41
N VAL A 264 -1.60 6.52 -12.04
CA VAL A 264 -1.99 6.86 -13.41
C VAL A 264 -2.21 8.35 -13.68
N LYS A 265 -2.50 9.14 -12.65
CA LYS A 265 -2.73 10.58 -12.74
C LYS A 265 -1.51 11.45 -12.39
N ASP A 266 -0.34 10.84 -12.17
CA ASP A 266 0.89 11.50 -11.72
C ASP A 266 0.68 12.39 -10.47
N PRO A 267 0.30 11.80 -9.33
CA PRO A 267 -0.03 12.57 -8.15
C PRO A 267 1.20 13.22 -7.53
N GLU A 268 1.09 14.46 -7.05
CA GLU A 268 2.15 15.16 -6.29
C GLU A 268 2.37 14.56 -4.90
N LEU A 269 1.35 13.90 -4.34
CA LEU A 269 1.42 13.18 -3.08
C LEU A 269 0.90 11.76 -3.26
N LEU A 270 1.75 10.79 -2.99
CA LEU A 270 1.37 9.38 -2.95
C LEU A 270 1.27 8.93 -1.49
N ILE A 271 0.11 8.41 -1.12
CA ILE A 271 -0.16 7.85 0.21
C ILE A 271 -0.39 6.36 0.07
N LEU A 272 0.48 5.59 0.69
CA LEU A 272 0.44 4.14 0.71
C LEU A 272 0.20 3.67 2.16
N ASP A 273 -1.03 3.24 2.43
CA ASP A 273 -1.40 2.69 3.74
C ASP A 273 -1.35 1.16 3.66
N GLU A 274 -0.39 0.55 4.36
CA GLU A 274 -0.09 -0.88 4.33
C GLU A 274 0.00 -1.47 2.90
N PRO A 275 0.80 -0.88 1.99
CA PRO A 275 0.78 -1.23 0.57
C PRO A 275 1.22 -2.67 0.27
N LEU A 276 2.04 -3.25 1.14
CA LEU A 276 2.60 -4.60 0.97
C LEU A 276 1.75 -5.68 1.65
N HIS A 277 0.68 -5.31 2.34
CA HIS A 277 -0.19 -6.25 3.02
C HIS A 277 -0.86 -7.21 2.02
N GLY A 278 -0.51 -8.52 2.08
CA GLY A 278 -1.06 -9.55 1.19
C GLY A 278 -0.50 -9.56 -0.24
N LEU A 279 0.64 -8.92 -0.49
CA LEU A 279 1.48 -9.21 -1.66
C LEU A 279 2.39 -10.37 -1.32
N ASP A 280 2.38 -11.40 -2.17
CA ASP A 280 3.40 -12.44 -2.13
C ASP A 280 4.68 -11.83 -2.70
N MET A 281 5.75 -11.80 -1.91
CA MET A 281 7.07 -11.42 -2.41
C MET A 281 7.67 -12.62 -3.14
N THR A 282 7.26 -12.81 -4.39
CA THR A 282 7.86 -13.80 -5.31
C THR A 282 8.90 -13.14 -6.19
#